data_bfd3cfe387202aa80a8fe62c94959ae2
#
_entry.id   bfd3cfe387202aa80a8fe62c94959ae2
#
_cell.length_a   1.000
_cell.length_b   1.000
_cell.length_c   1.000
_cell.angle_alpha   90.00
_cell.angle_beta   90.00
_cell.angle_gamma   90.00
#
_symmetry.space_group_name_H-M   'P 1'
#
loop_
_entity.id
_entity.type
_entity.pdbx_description
1 polymer ?
#
loop_
_entity_poly.entity_id
_entity_poly.type
_entity_poly.pdbx_seq_one_letter_code
_entity_poly.pdbx_strand_id
1 'polypeptide(L)'
;MKRYPKYKDSGISWLGQIPEHWDVKRAKFMFLKNKRKCSEGDEVITCFRDGQVTLRKNRRTTGFTESEKYDGYQGIKKGDLVIHQMDAFAGSIGVSDSDGMGTSVYHCCTPLGKYNVYYYAYLIRQMALSGFIQSLYKGIRERSSDFSFSIFGNQFLAVPPFSEQQKIVDFLDCKISKINSYVLERERVTSLN
;
A
#
# COMPACT_ATOMS: atom_id res chain seq x y z
N MET A 1 0.81 -15.41 17.18
CA MET A 1 -0.47 -15.99 16.71
C MET A 1 -0.39 -17.51 16.77
N LYS A 2 -1.49 -18.18 17.13
CA LYS A 2 -1.57 -19.66 17.03
C LYS A 2 -1.66 -20.03 15.55
N ARG A 3 -1.09 -21.21 15.18
CA ARG A 3 -1.23 -21.76 13.84
C ARG A 3 -2.68 -22.13 13.57
N TYR A 4 -3.12 -21.99 12.33
CA TYR A 4 -4.44 -22.47 11.90
C TYR A 4 -4.44 -24.01 11.81
N PRO A 5 -5.61 -24.66 12.06
CA PRO A 5 -5.66 -26.11 12.10
C PRO A 5 -5.45 -26.75 10.72
N LYS A 6 -5.86 -26.08 9.64
CA LYS A 6 -5.75 -26.56 8.26
C LYS A 6 -5.41 -25.47 7.29
N TYR A 7 -4.70 -25.83 6.24
CA TYR A 7 -4.25 -24.94 5.16
C TYR A 7 -4.61 -25.56 3.80
N LYS A 8 -4.77 -24.68 2.80
CA LYS A 8 -4.94 -25.04 1.39
C LYS A 8 -3.98 -24.22 0.53
N ASP A 9 -3.66 -24.73 -0.66
CA ASP A 9 -2.97 -23.92 -1.67
C ASP A 9 -3.89 -22.74 -2.08
N SER A 10 -3.33 -21.53 -2.06
CA SER A 10 -4.05 -20.33 -2.48
C SER A 10 -4.24 -20.24 -4.00
N GLY A 11 -3.47 -20.97 -4.78
CA GLY A 11 -3.32 -20.77 -6.22
C GLY A 11 -2.60 -19.46 -6.58
N ILE A 12 -2.01 -18.77 -5.59
CA ILE A 12 -1.28 -17.51 -5.75
C ILE A 12 0.21 -17.77 -5.54
N SER A 13 0.99 -17.73 -6.62
CA SER A 13 2.39 -18.17 -6.64
C SER A 13 3.29 -17.51 -5.60
N TRP A 14 3.08 -16.22 -5.30
CA TRP A 14 3.88 -15.47 -4.34
C TRP A 14 3.41 -15.63 -2.88
N LEU A 15 2.18 -16.14 -2.65
CA LEU A 15 1.59 -16.27 -1.32
C LEU A 15 1.65 -17.71 -0.77
N GLY A 16 1.56 -18.70 -1.64
CA GLY A 16 1.60 -20.12 -1.25
C GLY A 16 0.34 -20.57 -0.51
N GLN A 17 0.51 -21.17 0.65
CA GLN A 17 -0.60 -21.73 1.43
C GLN A 17 -1.31 -20.67 2.27
N ILE A 18 -2.64 -20.76 2.33
CA ILE A 18 -3.51 -19.93 3.18
C ILE A 18 -4.38 -20.84 4.07
N PRO A 19 -4.92 -20.35 5.19
CA PRO A 19 -5.91 -21.07 5.98
C PRO A 19 -7.07 -21.57 5.12
N GLU A 20 -7.56 -22.80 5.38
CA GLU A 20 -8.56 -23.45 4.56
C GLU A 20 -9.85 -22.63 4.36
N HIS A 21 -10.25 -21.88 5.40
CA HIS A 21 -11.47 -21.06 5.42
C HIS A 21 -11.34 -19.67 4.77
N TRP A 22 -10.13 -19.31 4.29
CA TRP A 22 -9.95 -18.04 3.57
C TRP A 22 -10.39 -18.18 2.12
N ASP A 23 -10.98 -17.09 1.60
CA ASP A 23 -11.29 -16.96 0.18
C ASP A 23 -10.14 -16.33 -0.61
N VAL A 24 -10.24 -16.40 -1.94
CA VAL A 24 -9.35 -15.74 -2.89
C VAL A 24 -10.20 -14.99 -3.90
N LYS A 25 -9.95 -13.68 -4.10
CA LYS A 25 -10.70 -12.84 -5.04
C LYS A 25 -9.79 -11.95 -5.84
N ARG A 26 -10.20 -11.59 -7.05
CA ARG A 26 -9.49 -10.57 -7.85
C ARG A 26 -9.72 -9.18 -7.27
N ALA A 27 -8.66 -8.38 -7.22
CA ALA A 27 -8.68 -7.04 -6.64
C ALA A 27 -9.75 -6.11 -7.26
N LYS A 28 -10.04 -6.25 -8.56
CA LYS A 28 -11.09 -5.45 -9.24
C LYS A 28 -12.51 -5.69 -8.72
N PHE A 29 -12.76 -6.81 -8.04
CA PHE A 29 -14.06 -7.09 -7.39
C PHE A 29 -14.07 -6.66 -5.93
N MET A 30 -12.95 -6.15 -5.43
CA MET A 30 -12.77 -5.74 -4.05
C MET A 30 -12.57 -4.25 -3.89
N PHE A 31 -12.01 -3.60 -4.91
CA PHE A 31 -11.63 -2.18 -4.86
C PHE A 31 -12.12 -1.41 -6.09
N LEU A 32 -12.65 -0.22 -5.82
CA LEU A 32 -12.98 0.78 -6.82
C LEU A 32 -11.84 1.79 -6.92
N LYS A 33 -11.30 2.01 -8.11
CA LYS A 33 -10.40 3.14 -8.36
C LYS A 33 -11.21 4.42 -8.48
N ASN A 34 -10.93 5.38 -7.62
CA ASN A 34 -11.53 6.70 -7.67
C ASN A 34 -10.69 7.65 -8.53
N LYS A 35 -11.37 8.59 -9.16
CA LYS A 35 -10.77 9.75 -9.81
C LYS A 35 -11.58 10.97 -9.35
N ARG A 36 -11.06 11.69 -8.36
CA ARG A 36 -11.69 12.86 -7.78
C ARG A 36 -10.99 14.12 -8.26
N LYS A 37 -11.72 15.19 -8.44
CA LYS A 37 -11.12 16.52 -8.66
C LYS A 37 -10.43 16.97 -7.37
N CYS A 38 -9.35 17.72 -7.51
CA CYS A 38 -8.74 18.43 -6.40
C CYS A 38 -9.67 19.57 -5.94
N SER A 39 -9.62 19.89 -4.66
CA SER A 39 -10.27 21.05 -4.07
C SER A 39 -9.26 22.19 -3.96
N GLU A 40 -9.75 23.41 -3.91
CA GLU A 40 -8.92 24.57 -3.62
C GLU A 40 -8.32 24.45 -2.21
N GLY A 41 -7.02 24.67 -2.09
CA GLY A 41 -6.30 24.53 -0.82
C GLY A 41 -5.85 23.09 -0.49
N ASP A 42 -6.14 22.10 -1.37
CA ASP A 42 -5.60 20.75 -1.17
C ASP A 42 -4.07 20.77 -1.16
N GLU A 43 -3.47 20.18 -0.12
CA GLU A 43 -2.04 20.00 -0.02
C GLU A 43 -1.59 18.67 -0.68
N VAL A 44 -0.32 18.62 -1.10
CA VAL A 44 0.21 17.46 -1.81
C VAL A 44 0.47 16.30 -0.85
N ILE A 45 -0.10 15.15 -1.16
CA ILE A 45 0.15 13.86 -0.52
C ILE A 45 1.23 13.10 -1.30
N THR A 46 2.13 12.47 -0.58
CA THR A 46 3.15 11.58 -1.15
C THR A 46 3.00 10.17 -0.60
N CYS A 47 3.04 9.21 -1.52
CA CYS A 47 3.09 7.78 -1.19
C CYS A 47 4.56 7.34 -1.16
N PHE A 48 5.11 7.14 0.03
CA PHE A 48 6.51 6.79 0.24
C PHE A 48 6.74 5.27 0.09
N ARG A 49 7.98 4.87 -0.22
CA ARG A 49 8.35 3.45 -0.40
C ARG A 49 8.25 2.61 0.87
N ASP A 50 8.30 3.23 2.04
CA ASP A 50 8.04 2.56 3.31
C ASP A 50 6.54 2.31 3.59
N GLY A 51 5.67 2.78 2.70
CA GLY A 51 4.20 2.60 2.76
C GLY A 51 3.47 3.68 3.50
N GLN A 52 4.14 4.71 3.99
CA GLN A 52 3.46 5.86 4.52
C GLN A 52 2.87 6.69 3.39
N VAL A 53 1.59 7.06 3.52
CA VAL A 53 0.88 7.95 2.60
C VAL A 53 0.37 9.13 3.42
N THR A 54 1.05 10.26 3.27
CA THR A 54 0.84 11.45 4.12
C THR A 54 1.12 12.73 3.35
N LEU A 55 0.74 13.87 3.92
CA LEU A 55 1.11 15.16 3.38
C LEU A 55 2.62 15.26 3.18
N ARG A 56 3.06 15.73 2.02
CA ARG A 56 4.49 15.84 1.67
C ARG A 56 5.27 16.59 2.74
N LYS A 57 4.73 17.69 3.24
CA LYS A 57 5.35 18.55 4.26
C LYS A 57 5.70 17.81 5.55
N ASN A 58 5.00 16.70 5.87
CA ASN A 58 5.25 15.95 7.09
C ASN A 58 6.61 15.23 7.09
N ARG A 59 7.18 14.97 5.89
CA ARG A 59 8.41 14.18 5.76
C ARG A 59 9.46 14.78 4.82
N ARG A 60 9.07 15.66 3.92
CA ARG A 60 9.95 16.16 2.88
C ARG A 60 9.67 17.64 2.61
N THR A 61 10.58 18.49 3.05
CA THR A 61 10.50 19.95 2.87
C THR A 61 11.40 20.48 1.75
N THR A 62 12.34 19.64 1.25
CA THR A 62 13.29 20.00 0.19
C THR A 62 13.51 18.85 -0.79
N GLY A 63 14.17 19.11 -1.90
CA GLY A 63 14.59 18.09 -2.86
C GLY A 63 13.46 17.50 -3.70
N PHE A 64 12.40 18.28 -3.96
CA PHE A 64 11.34 17.94 -4.92
C PHE A 64 11.12 19.14 -5.85
N THR A 65 10.64 18.84 -7.06
CA THR A 65 10.21 19.87 -8.00
C THR A 65 8.77 20.23 -7.67
N GLU A 66 8.53 21.50 -7.34
CA GLU A 66 7.16 22.02 -7.29
C GLU A 66 6.68 22.21 -8.73
N SER A 67 5.58 21.62 -9.07
CA SER A 67 4.90 21.91 -10.33
C SER A 67 4.19 23.25 -10.16
N GLU A 68 4.47 24.21 -11.02
CA GLU A 68 3.74 25.50 -11.06
C GLU A 68 2.26 25.30 -11.40
N LYS A 69 1.91 24.15 -11.98
CA LYS A 69 0.54 23.75 -12.29
C LYS A 69 0.33 22.31 -11.84
N TYR A 70 -0.70 22.11 -11.03
CA TYR A 70 -1.15 20.78 -10.60
C TYR A 70 -2.09 20.13 -11.64
N ASP A 71 -1.88 20.44 -12.92
CA ASP A 71 -2.65 19.83 -14.01
C ASP A 71 -2.46 18.30 -14.00
N GLY A 72 -3.56 17.58 -13.97
CA GLY A 72 -3.57 16.12 -13.89
C GLY A 72 -3.45 15.55 -12.47
N TYR A 73 -3.41 16.37 -11.42
CA TYR A 73 -3.54 15.88 -10.05
C TYR A 73 -4.98 15.42 -9.77
N GLN A 74 -5.12 14.58 -8.78
CA GLN A 74 -6.41 14.04 -8.32
C GLN A 74 -6.54 14.15 -6.81
N GLY A 75 -7.78 14.31 -6.34
CA GLY A 75 -8.09 14.33 -4.91
C GLY A 75 -7.90 12.96 -4.26
N ILE A 76 -7.26 12.96 -3.12
CA ILE A 76 -7.04 11.80 -2.24
C ILE A 76 -7.79 12.05 -0.95
N LYS A 77 -8.46 11.02 -0.43
CA LYS A 77 -9.17 11.09 0.85
C LYS A 77 -8.47 10.23 1.89
N LYS A 78 -8.53 10.68 3.13
CA LYS A 78 -8.12 9.87 4.28
C LYS A 78 -8.84 8.51 4.23
N GLY A 79 -8.06 7.44 4.40
CA GLY A 79 -8.56 6.07 4.31
C GLY A 79 -8.53 5.47 2.90
N ASP A 80 -8.19 6.22 1.86
CA ASP A 80 -7.95 5.63 0.54
C ASP A 80 -6.72 4.71 0.57
N LEU A 81 -6.84 3.52 0.00
CA LEU A 81 -5.70 2.70 -0.37
C LEU A 81 -5.03 3.34 -1.59
N VAL A 82 -3.81 3.82 -1.41
CA VAL A 82 -3.03 4.50 -2.45
C VAL A 82 -1.92 3.59 -2.93
N ILE A 83 -1.86 3.36 -4.24
CA ILE A 83 -0.84 2.55 -4.90
C ILE A 83 -0.12 3.44 -5.93
N HIS A 84 1.18 3.63 -5.79
CA HIS A 84 1.98 4.38 -6.75
C HIS A 84 2.29 3.48 -7.96
N GLN A 85 1.68 3.76 -9.11
CA GLN A 85 1.78 2.92 -10.31
C GLN A 85 3.22 2.59 -10.69
N MET A 86 4.12 3.56 -10.64
CA MET A 86 5.51 3.40 -11.07
C MET A 86 6.44 2.85 -9.97
N ASP A 87 6.14 3.11 -8.70
CA ASP A 87 6.99 2.73 -7.55
C ASP A 87 6.36 1.63 -6.68
N ALA A 88 5.27 1.02 -7.13
CA ALA A 88 4.63 -0.08 -6.40
C ALA A 88 5.60 -1.21 -6.11
N PHE A 89 6.48 -1.57 -7.06
CA PHE A 89 7.49 -2.60 -6.90
C PHE A 89 8.46 -2.34 -5.73
N ALA A 90 8.69 -1.06 -5.42
CA ALA A 90 9.53 -0.63 -4.31
C ALA A 90 8.76 -0.44 -2.99
N GLY A 91 7.47 -0.79 -2.96
CA GLY A 91 6.64 -0.75 -1.77
C GLY A 91 5.87 0.56 -1.54
N SER A 92 5.80 1.46 -2.52
CA SER A 92 4.98 2.68 -2.44
C SER A 92 3.48 2.34 -2.52
N ILE A 93 2.97 1.77 -1.45
CA ILE A 93 1.60 1.29 -1.29
C ILE A 93 1.19 1.50 0.17
N GLY A 94 0.12 2.22 0.43
CA GLY A 94 -0.32 2.48 1.80
C GLY A 94 -1.72 3.06 1.88
N VAL A 95 -2.13 3.44 3.08
CA VAL A 95 -3.42 4.10 3.32
C VAL A 95 -3.18 5.56 3.65
N SER A 96 -3.90 6.47 2.99
CA SER A 96 -3.75 7.90 3.26
C SER A 96 -4.22 8.25 4.66
N ASP A 97 -3.39 8.96 5.41
CA ASP A 97 -3.73 9.50 6.74
C ASP A 97 -4.44 10.85 6.69
N SER A 98 -4.49 11.48 5.50
CA SER A 98 -4.98 12.84 5.29
C SER A 98 -5.79 12.96 4.02
N ASP A 99 -6.61 14.01 3.95
CA ASP A 99 -7.19 14.53 2.71
C ASP A 99 -6.15 15.41 2.01
N GLY A 100 -6.20 15.45 0.67
CA GLY A 100 -5.33 16.29 -0.12
C GLY A 100 -5.32 15.88 -1.59
N MET A 101 -4.25 16.21 -2.31
CA MET A 101 -4.11 15.90 -3.73
C MET A 101 -2.83 15.11 -4.03
N GLY A 102 -2.85 14.32 -5.09
CA GLY A 102 -1.70 13.58 -5.57
C GLY A 102 -1.67 13.45 -7.08
N THR A 103 -0.55 12.99 -7.62
CA THR A 103 -0.37 12.85 -9.06
C THR A 103 -1.31 11.80 -9.65
N SER A 104 -1.56 11.88 -10.97
CA SER A 104 -2.40 10.91 -11.70
C SER A 104 -1.82 9.48 -11.74
N VAL A 105 -0.55 9.31 -11.39
CA VAL A 105 0.10 7.99 -11.31
C VAL A 105 -0.30 7.20 -10.06
N TYR A 106 -1.07 7.81 -9.14
CA TYR A 106 -1.61 7.09 -8.00
C TYR A 106 -2.94 6.40 -8.36
N HIS A 107 -3.11 5.20 -7.87
CA HIS A 107 -4.42 4.55 -7.81
C HIS A 107 -4.98 4.77 -6.42
N CYS A 108 -5.97 5.66 -6.30
CA CYS A 108 -6.70 5.93 -5.06
C CYS A 108 -7.91 5.00 -5.02
N CYS A 109 -7.89 4.01 -4.15
CA CYS A 109 -8.87 2.93 -4.14
C CYS A 109 -9.69 2.93 -2.85
N THR A 110 -11.00 2.67 -2.99
CA THR A 110 -11.90 2.40 -1.86
C THR A 110 -12.45 0.98 -1.95
N PRO A 111 -12.75 0.33 -0.80
CA PRO A 111 -13.30 -1.01 -0.81
C PRO A 111 -14.74 -1.03 -1.32
N LEU A 112 -15.09 -2.03 -2.14
CA LEU A 112 -16.45 -2.29 -2.63
C LEU A 112 -17.30 -3.10 -1.64
N GLY A 113 -16.76 -3.43 -0.47
CA GLY A 113 -17.41 -4.21 0.56
C GLY A 113 -16.67 -4.11 1.89
N LYS A 114 -16.92 -5.07 2.78
CA LYS A 114 -16.32 -5.10 4.10
C LYS A 114 -14.88 -5.63 4.04
N TYR A 115 -13.96 -4.79 3.56
CA TYR A 115 -12.52 -5.08 3.47
C TYR A 115 -11.72 -4.06 4.27
N ASN A 116 -10.77 -4.53 5.08
CA ASN A 116 -9.88 -3.65 5.85
C ASN A 116 -8.74 -3.16 4.94
N VAL A 117 -8.75 -1.88 4.61
CA VAL A 117 -7.77 -1.28 3.68
C VAL A 117 -6.33 -1.40 4.18
N TYR A 118 -6.09 -1.37 5.49
CA TYR A 118 -4.76 -1.53 6.09
C TYR A 118 -4.23 -2.95 5.91
N TYR A 119 -5.10 -3.96 6.07
CA TYR A 119 -4.74 -5.36 5.79
C TYR A 119 -4.27 -5.50 4.32
N TYR A 120 -5.01 -4.91 3.38
CA TYR A 120 -4.65 -5.00 1.98
C TYR A 120 -3.44 -4.14 1.62
N ALA A 121 -3.21 -3.01 2.27
CA ALA A 121 -1.97 -2.27 2.14
C ALA A 121 -0.76 -3.16 2.52
N TYR A 122 -0.81 -3.85 3.66
CA TYR A 122 0.22 -4.80 4.07
C TYR A 122 0.39 -5.96 3.08
N LEU A 123 -0.72 -6.56 2.65
CA LEU A 123 -0.70 -7.71 1.74
C LEU A 123 -0.08 -7.33 0.38
N ILE A 124 -0.48 -6.20 -0.20
CA ILE A 124 0.03 -5.74 -1.50
C ILE A 124 1.49 -5.27 -1.37
N ARG A 125 1.88 -4.68 -0.24
CA ARG A 125 3.29 -4.41 0.04
C ARG A 125 4.11 -5.69 0.13
N GLN A 126 3.61 -6.74 0.75
CA GLN A 126 4.28 -8.04 0.75
C GLN A 126 4.44 -8.61 -0.65
N MET A 127 3.41 -8.46 -1.52
CA MET A 127 3.49 -8.80 -2.94
C MET A 127 4.63 -8.02 -3.65
N ALA A 128 4.82 -6.74 -3.32
CA ALA A 128 5.91 -5.93 -3.85
C ALA A 128 7.28 -6.41 -3.36
N LEU A 129 7.42 -6.57 -2.04
CA LEU A 129 8.69 -6.92 -1.39
C LEU A 129 9.14 -8.35 -1.71
N SER A 130 8.22 -9.26 -2.07
CA SER A 130 8.56 -10.59 -2.58
C SER A 130 9.14 -10.58 -4.02
N GLY A 131 9.18 -9.42 -4.68
CA GLY A 131 9.60 -9.29 -6.08
C GLY A 131 8.50 -9.66 -7.09
N PHE A 132 7.31 -10.09 -6.64
CA PHE A 132 6.26 -10.53 -7.55
C PHE A 132 5.77 -9.39 -8.43
N ILE A 133 5.54 -8.18 -7.90
CA ILE A 133 5.15 -7.03 -8.73
C ILE A 133 6.20 -6.80 -9.83
N GLN A 134 7.47 -6.89 -9.51
CA GLN A 134 8.54 -6.72 -10.49
C GLN A 134 8.51 -7.82 -11.57
N SER A 135 8.19 -9.05 -11.21
CA SER A 135 8.10 -10.17 -12.16
C SER A 135 6.94 -10.07 -13.17
N LEU A 136 5.95 -9.23 -12.90
CA LEU A 136 4.83 -8.99 -13.82
C LEU A 136 5.23 -8.16 -15.03
N TYR A 137 6.42 -7.54 -15.03
CA TYR A 137 6.90 -6.72 -16.13
C TYR A 137 7.74 -7.53 -17.12
N LYS A 138 7.33 -7.51 -18.37
CA LYS A 138 8.09 -8.03 -19.50
C LYS A 138 8.70 -6.84 -20.24
N GLY A 139 9.89 -6.38 -19.85
CA GLY A 139 10.54 -5.28 -20.59
C GLY A 139 11.90 -4.87 -20.05
N ILE A 140 12.69 -4.21 -20.94
CA ILE A 140 14.12 -3.87 -20.81
C ILE A 140 14.41 -2.75 -19.79
N ARG A 141 13.40 -2.14 -19.17
CA ARG A 141 13.61 -1.03 -18.23
C ARG A 141 13.52 -1.50 -16.78
N GLU A 142 14.66 -1.76 -16.17
CA GLU A 142 14.82 -2.21 -14.78
C GLU A 142 14.30 -1.20 -13.71
N ARG A 143 13.91 0.02 -14.09
CA ARG A 143 13.63 1.12 -13.14
C ARG A 143 12.24 1.76 -13.24
N SER A 144 11.35 1.26 -14.07
CA SER A 144 9.98 1.77 -14.11
C SER A 144 9.00 0.63 -14.27
N SER A 145 8.27 0.35 -13.20
CA SER A 145 7.15 -0.56 -13.26
C SER A 145 5.91 0.19 -13.73
N ASP A 146 5.06 -0.46 -14.49
CA ASP A 146 3.72 0.04 -14.81
C ASP A 146 2.68 -0.85 -14.11
N PHE A 147 2.59 -0.73 -12.78
CA PHE A 147 1.57 -1.42 -12.02
C PHE A 147 0.22 -0.72 -12.19
N SER A 148 -0.26 -0.68 -13.44
CA SER A 148 -1.52 -0.07 -13.79
C SER A 148 -2.69 -0.69 -13.01
N PHE A 149 -3.81 0.06 -12.89
CA PHE A 149 -4.99 -0.47 -12.20
C PHE A 149 -5.53 -1.74 -12.87
N SER A 150 -5.36 -1.88 -14.18
CA SER A 150 -5.72 -3.11 -14.90
C SER A 150 -4.89 -4.31 -14.43
N ILE A 151 -3.58 -4.12 -14.25
CA ILE A 151 -2.68 -5.16 -13.76
C ILE A 151 -3.01 -5.49 -12.29
N PHE A 152 -3.12 -4.47 -11.44
CA PHE A 152 -3.52 -4.64 -10.03
C PHE A 152 -4.87 -5.34 -9.91
N GLY A 153 -5.89 -4.85 -10.63
CA GLY A 153 -7.25 -5.36 -10.57
C GLY A 153 -7.40 -6.84 -10.95
N ASN A 154 -6.46 -7.35 -11.74
CA ASN A 154 -6.44 -8.77 -12.12
C ASN A 154 -5.65 -9.66 -11.15
N GLN A 155 -4.93 -9.09 -10.17
CA GLN A 155 -4.25 -9.89 -9.16
C GLN A 155 -5.26 -10.55 -8.21
N PHE A 156 -4.96 -11.77 -7.83
CA PHE A 156 -5.70 -12.48 -6.80
C PHE A 156 -5.14 -12.13 -5.43
N LEU A 157 -6.04 -11.84 -4.49
CA LEU A 157 -5.75 -11.49 -3.11
C LEU A 157 -6.45 -12.45 -2.16
N ALA A 158 -5.77 -12.84 -1.08
CA ALA A 158 -6.38 -13.63 -0.02
C ALA A 158 -7.40 -12.78 0.76
N VAL A 159 -8.52 -13.39 1.10
CA VAL A 159 -9.66 -12.74 1.77
C VAL A 159 -9.98 -13.48 3.06
N PRO A 160 -9.29 -13.15 4.16
CA PRO A 160 -9.69 -13.59 5.50
C PRO A 160 -11.06 -13.05 5.89
N PRO A 161 -11.78 -13.66 6.84
CA PRO A 161 -12.88 -13.00 7.53
C PRO A 161 -12.47 -11.63 8.06
N PHE A 162 -13.36 -10.63 8.01
CA PHE A 162 -13.03 -9.25 8.38
C PHE A 162 -12.41 -9.11 9.78
N SER A 163 -12.92 -9.89 10.75
CA SER A 163 -12.37 -9.91 12.11
C SER A 163 -10.93 -10.43 12.18
N GLU A 164 -10.54 -11.31 11.25
CA GLU A 164 -9.16 -11.78 11.15
C GLU A 164 -8.28 -10.74 10.46
N GLN A 165 -8.78 -10.07 9.42
CA GLN A 165 -8.08 -8.93 8.79
C GLN A 165 -7.71 -7.90 9.86
N GLN A 166 -8.65 -7.52 10.73
CA GLN A 166 -8.40 -6.57 11.82
C GLN A 166 -7.35 -7.08 12.80
N LYS A 167 -7.47 -8.31 13.28
CA LYS A 167 -6.48 -8.91 14.20
C LYS A 167 -5.07 -8.98 13.60
N ILE A 168 -4.97 -9.21 12.28
CA ILE A 168 -3.67 -9.21 11.59
C ILE A 168 -3.10 -7.80 11.57
N VAL A 169 -3.89 -6.79 11.24
CA VAL A 169 -3.47 -5.37 11.28
C VAL A 169 -2.99 -4.99 12.67
N ASP A 170 -3.81 -5.21 13.69
CA ASP A 170 -3.47 -4.86 15.09
C ASP A 170 -2.16 -5.54 15.52
N PHE A 171 -1.94 -6.80 15.13
CA PHE A 171 -0.71 -7.52 15.41
C PHE A 171 0.50 -6.91 14.70
N LEU A 172 0.38 -6.58 13.40
CA LEU A 172 1.46 -6.00 12.62
C LEU A 172 1.80 -4.60 13.13
N ASP A 173 0.81 -3.77 13.40
CA ASP A 173 1.01 -2.41 13.94
C ASP A 173 1.73 -2.44 15.29
N CYS A 174 1.32 -3.33 16.18
CA CYS A 174 1.99 -3.53 17.46
C CYS A 174 3.46 -3.97 17.28
N LYS A 175 3.75 -4.86 16.34
CA LYS A 175 5.12 -5.32 16.06
C LYS A 175 5.97 -4.22 15.43
N ILE A 176 5.45 -3.51 14.45
CA ILE A 176 6.14 -2.40 13.77
C ILE A 176 6.45 -1.29 14.78
N SER A 177 5.50 -0.91 15.62
CA SER A 177 5.69 0.11 16.67
C SER A 177 6.83 -0.27 17.63
N LYS A 178 6.88 -1.53 18.08
CA LYS A 178 7.96 -2.02 18.94
C LYS A 178 9.32 -1.98 18.23
N ILE A 179 9.38 -2.41 16.97
CA ILE A 179 10.63 -2.38 16.20
C ILE A 179 11.12 -0.94 16.06
N ASN A 180 10.23 -0.01 15.69
CA ASN A 180 10.57 1.41 15.54
C ASN A 180 11.08 2.01 16.87
N SER A 181 10.46 1.66 17.99
CA SER A 181 10.93 2.11 19.31
C SER A 181 12.35 1.62 19.63
N TYR A 182 12.66 0.36 19.32
CA TYR A 182 14.01 -0.18 19.51
C TYR A 182 15.04 0.49 18.59
N VAL A 183 14.68 0.77 17.34
CA VAL A 183 15.57 1.48 16.39
C VAL A 183 15.91 2.86 16.92
N LEU A 184 14.90 3.64 17.31
CA LEU A 184 15.10 4.99 17.86
C LEU A 184 15.94 4.99 19.15
N GLU A 185 15.75 4.01 20.02
CA GLU A 185 16.56 3.88 21.24
C GLU A 185 18.03 3.60 20.88
N ARG A 186 18.29 2.71 19.93
CA ARG A 186 19.65 2.40 19.47
C ARG A 186 20.33 3.60 18.82
N GLU A 187 19.63 4.35 17.98
CA GLU A 187 20.16 5.56 17.34
C GLU A 187 20.55 6.60 18.39
N ARG A 188 19.74 6.81 19.43
CA ARG A 188 20.06 7.71 20.54
C ARG A 188 21.34 7.28 21.29
N VAL A 189 21.49 5.99 21.58
CA VAL A 189 22.70 5.48 22.26
C VAL A 189 23.93 5.67 21.39
N THR A 190 23.83 5.44 20.07
CA THR A 190 24.97 5.58 19.16
C THR A 190 25.36 7.05 18.94
N SER A 191 24.45 7.99 19.04
CA SER A 191 24.72 9.43 18.90
C SER A 191 25.32 10.08 20.15
N LEU A 192 25.38 9.36 21.27
CA LEU A 192 25.96 9.83 22.55
C LEU A 192 27.38 9.34 22.77
N ASN A 193 27.91 8.49 21.90
CA ASN A 193 29.29 8.00 21.87
C ASN A 193 30.07 8.62 20.70
#